data_f616f3dac8c6ad3e72b531951a34759c
#
_entry.id   f616f3dac8c6ad3e72b531951a34759c
#
_cell.length_a   1.000
_cell.length_b   1.000
_cell.length_c   1.000
_cell.angle_alpha   90.00
_cell.angle_beta   90.00
_cell.angle_gamma   90.00
#
_symmetry.space_group_name_H-M   'P 1'
#
loop_
_entity.id
_entity.type
_entity.pdbx_description
1 polymer ?
#
loop_
_entity_poly.entity_id
_entity_poly.type
_entity_poly.pdbx_seq_one_letter_code
_entity_poly.pdbx_strand_id
1 'polypeptide(L)'
;MAQYDFSRCSILLVEDNIYVRNAFEDLLRSFQFGKIEKASNGEEAIEYLKMMKMANNPGPDLIFSDLAMAPINGLLLLRWVRASKDCPNRMVPFLMISGAADREYVNSARDLGVTEFIAKPFSVTSVYERFLEVVDYPRQFVTTQNYFGPDRRRVRNGTNASGPERREKSDDDVIIVYSADKRVKPEKPTDVWYWRLQNSLREKAAAGLGGAKVKGELPMDLIEQAEKELERASLDFTVWALDYLAKLSDLCTEALMEPGRRSRHFGDIHDLALELRGQGGTFGYPLISTFGKMLYDVTGEGCREDDKAVEIAKCHIDSMRAVIREKIAGDGGEIGRQLIKGLQMSIDKVDTVS
;
A
#
# COMPACT_ATOMS: atom_id res chain seq x y z
N MET A 1 -15.11 -24.46 -9.65
CA MET A 1 -14.40 -23.38 -8.99
C MET A 1 -15.39 -22.78 -8.01
N ALA A 2 -14.95 -22.16 -6.93
CA ALA A 2 -15.88 -21.75 -5.88
C ALA A 2 -15.58 -20.31 -5.46
N GLN A 3 -16.63 -19.58 -5.13
CA GLN A 3 -16.52 -18.26 -4.53
C GLN A 3 -16.24 -18.41 -3.04
N TYR A 4 -15.22 -17.71 -2.53
CA TYR A 4 -14.93 -17.67 -1.10
C TYR A 4 -15.95 -16.82 -0.34
N ASP A 5 -16.26 -17.26 0.88
CA ASP A 5 -17.08 -16.50 1.83
C ASP A 5 -16.19 -15.82 2.85
N PHE A 6 -16.05 -14.49 2.74
CA PHE A 6 -15.28 -13.68 3.67
C PHE A 6 -16.09 -13.14 4.86
N SER A 7 -17.37 -13.52 5.00
CA SER A 7 -18.25 -13.01 6.08
C SER A 7 -17.76 -13.34 7.50
N ARG A 8 -16.90 -14.35 7.63
CA ARG A 8 -16.26 -14.74 8.89
C ARG A 8 -14.84 -14.19 9.07
N CYS A 9 -14.33 -13.48 8.08
CA CYS A 9 -12.99 -12.90 8.10
C CYS A 9 -13.02 -11.47 8.60
N SER A 10 -12.00 -11.11 9.37
CA SER A 10 -11.82 -9.76 9.91
C SER A 10 -10.59 -9.11 9.31
N ILE A 11 -10.71 -7.83 8.99
CA ILE A 11 -9.64 -7.00 8.44
C ILE A 11 -9.34 -5.84 9.36
N LEU A 12 -8.07 -5.47 9.47
CA LEU A 12 -7.63 -4.17 9.96
C LEU A 12 -7.16 -3.36 8.74
N LEU A 13 -7.86 -2.26 8.46
CA LEU A 13 -7.53 -1.30 7.42
C LEU A 13 -6.84 -0.09 8.06
N VAL A 14 -5.62 0.23 7.61
CA VAL A 14 -4.81 1.32 8.14
C VAL A 14 -4.49 2.28 6.99
N GLU A 15 -5.07 3.47 7.03
CA GLU A 15 -4.96 4.50 5.99
C GLU A 15 -5.27 5.85 6.66
N ASP A 16 -4.41 6.85 6.53
CA ASP A 16 -4.60 8.16 7.18
C ASP A 16 -5.55 9.06 6.41
N ASN A 17 -5.60 8.92 5.09
CA ASN A 17 -6.54 9.66 4.27
C ASN A 17 -7.96 9.12 4.43
N ILE A 18 -8.86 9.92 5.01
CA ILE A 18 -10.23 9.50 5.30
C ILE A 18 -11.03 9.13 4.04
N TYR A 19 -10.81 9.81 2.92
CA TYR A 19 -11.52 9.54 1.66
C TYR A 19 -11.09 8.21 1.06
N VAL A 20 -9.78 7.96 1.05
CA VAL A 20 -9.19 6.69 0.60
C VAL A 20 -9.61 5.55 1.51
N ARG A 21 -9.57 5.75 2.83
CA ARG A 21 -9.98 4.77 3.82
C ARG A 21 -11.45 4.38 3.65
N ASN A 22 -12.34 5.36 3.44
CA ASN A 22 -13.76 5.09 3.22
C ASN A 22 -14.00 4.36 1.89
N ALA A 23 -13.39 4.80 0.79
CA ALA A 23 -13.49 4.12 -0.50
C ALA A 23 -12.97 2.67 -0.44
N PHE A 24 -11.87 2.44 0.30
CA PHE A 24 -11.33 1.10 0.48
C PHE A 24 -12.20 0.25 1.42
N GLU A 25 -12.80 0.84 2.44
CA GLU A 25 -13.80 0.17 3.28
C GLU A 25 -14.99 -0.30 2.45
N ASP A 26 -15.56 0.56 1.58
CA ASP A 26 -16.69 0.23 0.72
C ASP A 26 -16.35 -0.90 -0.27
N LEU A 27 -15.14 -0.84 -0.84
CA LEU A 27 -14.59 -1.93 -1.66
C LEU A 27 -14.52 -3.26 -0.89
N LEU A 28 -14.00 -3.24 0.33
CA LEU A 28 -13.91 -4.44 1.17
C LEU A 28 -15.29 -4.96 1.60
N ARG A 29 -16.25 -4.07 1.84
CA ARG A 29 -17.65 -4.43 2.09
C ARG A 29 -18.31 -5.10 0.88
N SER A 30 -18.03 -4.62 -0.34
CA SER A 30 -18.47 -5.26 -1.55
C SER A 30 -17.92 -6.69 -1.71
N PHE A 31 -16.73 -6.97 -1.18
CA PHE A 31 -16.17 -8.32 -1.10
C PHE A 31 -16.73 -9.14 0.08
N GLN A 32 -17.72 -8.61 0.81
CA GLN A 32 -18.45 -9.28 1.89
C GLN A 32 -17.58 -9.68 3.10
N PHE A 33 -16.53 -8.91 3.43
CA PHE A 33 -15.81 -9.12 4.68
C PHE A 33 -16.71 -8.85 5.88
N GLY A 34 -16.67 -9.76 6.87
CA GLY A 34 -17.59 -9.69 8.02
C GLY A 34 -17.28 -8.58 9.01
N LYS A 35 -15.99 -8.29 9.23
CA LYS A 35 -15.55 -7.24 10.15
C LYS A 35 -14.41 -6.45 9.54
N ILE A 36 -14.58 -5.13 9.46
CA ILE A 36 -13.56 -4.20 9.01
C ILE A 36 -13.33 -3.20 10.14
N GLU A 37 -12.16 -3.30 10.77
CA GLU A 37 -11.68 -2.32 11.74
C GLU A 37 -10.78 -1.30 11.03
N LYS A 38 -10.84 -0.05 11.45
CA LYS A 38 -10.12 1.05 10.82
C LYS A 38 -9.16 1.70 11.80
N ALA A 39 -8.00 2.07 11.31
CA ALA A 39 -7.05 2.91 12.00
C ALA A 39 -6.57 4.01 11.05
N SER A 40 -6.34 5.21 11.57
CA SER A 40 -5.89 6.36 10.78
C SER A 40 -4.37 6.42 10.61
N ASN A 41 -3.63 5.59 11.34
CA ASN A 41 -2.17 5.50 11.23
C ASN A 41 -1.64 4.24 11.94
N GLY A 42 -0.33 4.02 11.85
CA GLY A 42 0.28 2.84 12.47
C GLY A 42 0.23 2.85 14.00
N GLU A 43 0.11 4.01 14.66
CA GLU A 43 0.01 4.10 16.12
C GLU A 43 -1.33 3.55 16.61
N GLU A 44 -2.45 4.03 16.06
CA GLU A 44 -3.79 3.50 16.34
C GLU A 44 -3.89 2.00 16.04
N ALA A 45 -3.30 1.56 14.92
CA ALA A 45 -3.26 0.14 14.57
C ALA A 45 -2.52 -0.69 15.64
N ILE A 46 -1.40 -0.20 16.16
CA ILE A 46 -0.64 -0.85 17.23
C ILE A 46 -1.47 -0.90 18.53
N GLU A 47 -2.13 0.19 18.89
CA GLU A 47 -3.00 0.22 20.08
C GLU A 47 -4.14 -0.79 19.97
N TYR A 48 -4.81 -0.84 18.83
CA TYR A 48 -5.85 -1.84 18.57
C TYR A 48 -5.31 -3.27 18.69
N LEU A 49 -4.16 -3.57 18.11
CA LEU A 49 -3.55 -4.90 18.17
C LEU A 49 -3.14 -5.27 19.61
N LYS A 50 -2.62 -4.32 20.41
CA LYS A 50 -2.34 -4.53 21.83
C LYS A 50 -3.61 -4.85 22.62
N MET A 51 -4.70 -4.11 22.38
CA MET A 51 -5.99 -4.41 23.04
C MET A 51 -6.49 -5.82 22.70
N MET A 52 -6.37 -6.25 21.43
CA MET A 52 -6.71 -7.62 21.04
C MET A 52 -5.86 -8.65 21.80
N LYS A 53 -4.56 -8.42 21.91
CA LYS A 53 -3.65 -9.31 22.66
C LYS A 53 -4.04 -9.40 24.15
N MET A 54 -4.34 -8.27 24.78
CA MET A 54 -4.76 -8.23 26.19
C MET A 54 -6.11 -8.95 26.41
N ALA A 55 -7.01 -8.88 25.45
CA ALA A 55 -8.28 -9.59 25.45
C ALA A 55 -8.16 -11.10 25.07
N ASN A 56 -6.96 -11.60 24.89
CA ASN A 56 -6.71 -12.95 24.40
C ASN A 56 -7.41 -13.26 23.06
N ASN A 57 -7.58 -12.24 22.21
CA ASN A 57 -8.16 -12.34 20.89
C ASN A 57 -7.04 -12.55 19.84
N PRO A 58 -7.21 -13.43 18.84
CA PRO A 58 -6.18 -13.67 17.81
C PRO A 58 -5.91 -12.47 16.91
N GLY A 59 -6.75 -11.41 17.00
CA GLY A 59 -6.64 -10.22 16.15
C GLY A 59 -7.25 -10.42 14.76
N PRO A 60 -6.95 -9.51 13.81
CA PRO A 60 -7.47 -9.58 12.45
C PRO A 60 -6.88 -10.75 11.67
N ASP A 61 -7.64 -11.26 10.70
CA ASP A 61 -7.19 -12.31 9.78
C ASP A 61 -6.28 -11.76 8.68
N LEU A 62 -6.35 -10.43 8.45
CA LEU A 62 -5.61 -9.74 7.42
C LEU A 62 -5.41 -8.26 7.83
N ILE A 63 -4.24 -7.72 7.53
CA ILE A 63 -3.96 -6.28 7.68
C ILE A 63 -3.73 -5.69 6.29
N PHE A 64 -4.47 -4.63 5.97
CA PHE A 64 -4.18 -3.69 4.90
C PHE A 64 -3.58 -2.43 5.49
N SER A 65 -2.46 -1.99 4.95
CA SER A 65 -1.84 -0.75 5.42
C SER A 65 -1.32 0.07 4.26
N ASP A 66 -1.64 1.34 4.25
CA ASP A 66 -0.86 2.27 3.43
C ASP A 66 0.59 2.33 3.92
N LEU A 67 1.48 2.71 3.02
CA LEU A 67 2.89 2.89 3.32
C LEU A 67 3.15 4.25 3.98
N ALA A 68 2.61 5.32 3.38
CA ALA A 68 2.90 6.70 3.70
C ALA A 68 1.89 7.24 4.72
N MET A 69 2.19 7.15 6.00
CA MET A 69 1.36 7.65 7.10
C MET A 69 2.25 8.22 8.21
N ALA A 70 1.69 9.15 9.00
CA ALA A 70 2.34 9.72 10.18
C ALA A 70 1.47 9.50 11.43
N PRO A 71 2.05 9.34 12.64
CA PRO A 71 3.48 9.35 12.96
C PRO A 71 4.19 8.00 12.71
N ILE A 72 3.45 6.90 12.58
CA ILE A 72 3.99 5.55 12.31
C ILE A 72 3.52 5.10 10.92
N ASN A 73 4.47 4.97 10.00
CA ASN A 73 4.21 4.52 8.64
C ASN A 73 4.02 2.99 8.53
N GLY A 74 3.60 2.51 7.35
CA GLY A 74 3.32 1.10 7.11
C GLY A 74 4.52 0.18 7.31
N LEU A 75 5.77 0.62 7.02
CA LEU A 75 6.97 -0.18 7.26
C LEU A 75 7.25 -0.36 8.75
N LEU A 76 7.11 0.70 9.54
CA LEU A 76 7.28 0.64 11.00
C LEU A 76 6.20 -0.22 11.65
N LEU A 77 4.95 -0.10 11.19
CA LEU A 77 3.85 -0.97 11.62
C LEU A 77 4.15 -2.43 11.28
N LEU A 78 4.54 -2.75 10.05
CA LEU A 78 4.92 -4.10 9.63
C LEU A 78 6.04 -4.66 10.51
N ARG A 79 7.10 -3.88 10.74
CA ARG A 79 8.21 -4.25 11.63
C ARG A 79 7.71 -4.57 13.03
N TRP A 80 6.82 -3.74 13.59
CA TRP A 80 6.23 -3.98 14.90
C TRP A 80 5.41 -5.27 14.92
N VAL A 81 4.54 -5.50 13.93
CA VAL A 81 3.72 -6.72 13.81
C VAL A 81 4.59 -7.97 13.79
N ARG A 82 5.71 -7.97 13.06
CA ARG A 82 6.61 -9.15 12.95
C ARG A 82 7.48 -9.37 14.18
N ALA A 83 7.86 -8.31 14.91
CA ALA A 83 8.84 -8.35 15.99
C ALA A 83 8.23 -8.34 17.40
N SER A 84 7.15 -7.58 17.62
CA SER A 84 6.60 -7.35 18.96
C SER A 84 5.99 -8.62 19.57
N LYS A 85 6.18 -8.78 20.89
CA LYS A 85 5.47 -9.81 21.69
C LYS A 85 4.03 -9.41 22.01
N ASP A 86 3.71 -8.14 21.88
CA ASP A 86 2.38 -7.60 22.16
C ASP A 86 1.48 -7.67 20.92
N CYS A 87 2.00 -8.13 19.78
CA CYS A 87 1.19 -8.46 18.62
C CYS A 87 0.45 -9.80 18.85
N PRO A 88 -0.89 -9.85 18.68
CA PRO A 88 -1.66 -11.08 18.87
C PRO A 88 -1.25 -12.18 17.90
N ASN A 89 -1.02 -11.83 16.64
CA ASN A 89 -0.58 -12.76 15.59
C ASN A 89 0.49 -12.10 14.71
N ARG A 90 1.76 -12.41 14.96
CA ARG A 90 2.88 -11.90 14.17
C ARG A 90 2.97 -12.48 12.74
N MET A 91 2.20 -13.52 12.44
CA MET A 91 2.14 -14.18 11.13
C MET A 91 0.91 -13.75 10.33
N VAL A 92 0.12 -12.81 10.84
CA VAL A 92 -1.02 -12.27 10.10
C VAL A 92 -0.56 -11.83 8.69
N PRO A 93 -1.30 -12.21 7.63
CA PRO A 93 -1.06 -11.67 6.30
C PRO A 93 -1.09 -10.14 6.35
N PHE A 94 -0.09 -9.51 5.76
CA PHE A 94 0.06 -8.06 5.73
C PHE A 94 0.19 -7.62 4.28
N LEU A 95 -0.80 -6.89 3.79
CA LEU A 95 -0.80 -6.31 2.45
C LEU A 95 -0.49 -4.83 2.57
N MET A 96 0.60 -4.41 1.93
CA MET A 96 1.01 -3.02 1.90
C MET A 96 0.56 -2.38 0.60
N ILE A 97 -0.06 -1.21 0.71
CA ILE A 97 -0.53 -0.42 -0.42
C ILE A 97 0.34 0.83 -0.50
N SER A 98 0.76 1.24 -1.69
CA SER A 98 1.57 2.45 -1.82
C SER A 98 1.53 3.09 -3.20
N GLY A 99 1.47 4.41 -3.22
CA GLY A 99 1.74 5.24 -4.41
C GLY A 99 3.23 5.31 -4.76
N ALA A 100 4.11 5.05 -3.78
CA ALA A 100 5.54 4.93 -3.97
C ALA A 100 5.92 3.47 -4.24
N ALA A 101 5.62 2.97 -5.45
CA ALA A 101 6.06 1.65 -5.89
C ALA A 101 7.55 1.63 -6.29
N ASP A 102 8.34 2.54 -5.74
CA ASP A 102 9.77 2.59 -5.98
C ASP A 102 10.45 1.33 -5.44
N ARG A 103 11.40 0.84 -6.19
CA ARG A 103 12.07 -0.45 -5.92
C ARG A 103 12.63 -0.55 -4.50
N GLU A 104 13.01 0.56 -3.92
CA GLU A 104 13.56 0.65 -2.57
C GLU A 104 12.52 0.33 -1.50
N TYR A 105 11.33 0.94 -1.57
CA TYR A 105 10.24 0.67 -0.63
C TYR A 105 9.71 -0.76 -0.74
N VAL A 106 9.58 -1.27 -1.96
CA VAL A 106 9.17 -2.67 -2.19
C VAL A 106 10.19 -3.63 -1.60
N ASN A 107 11.50 -3.37 -1.75
CA ASN A 107 12.56 -4.17 -1.17
C ASN A 107 12.54 -4.09 0.35
N SER A 108 12.40 -2.91 0.93
CA SER A 108 12.31 -2.70 2.39
C SER A 108 11.12 -3.44 2.98
N ALA A 109 9.94 -3.34 2.37
CA ALA A 109 8.75 -4.09 2.80
C ALA A 109 8.96 -5.60 2.73
N ARG A 110 9.57 -6.09 1.64
CA ARG A 110 9.91 -7.51 1.49
C ARG A 110 10.89 -7.97 2.58
N ASP A 111 11.88 -7.15 2.90
CA ASP A 111 12.90 -7.47 3.89
C ASP A 111 12.36 -7.42 5.32
N LEU A 112 11.28 -6.68 5.56
CA LEU A 112 10.52 -6.67 6.81
C LEU A 112 9.45 -7.78 6.90
N GLY A 113 9.20 -8.54 5.83
CA GLY A 113 8.27 -9.66 5.85
C GLY A 113 6.83 -9.31 5.49
N VAL A 114 6.64 -8.39 4.51
CA VAL A 114 5.34 -8.17 3.89
C VAL A 114 4.83 -9.44 3.19
N THR A 115 3.53 -9.69 3.25
CA THR A 115 2.94 -10.82 2.53
C THR A 115 2.76 -10.47 1.05
N GLU A 116 2.09 -9.35 0.75
CA GLU A 116 1.89 -8.85 -0.60
C GLU A 116 2.02 -7.33 -0.62
N PHE A 117 2.31 -6.80 -1.82
CA PHE A 117 2.43 -5.37 -2.07
C PHE A 117 1.51 -4.99 -3.22
N ILE A 118 0.73 -3.93 -3.04
CA ILE A 118 -0.20 -3.38 -4.03
C ILE A 118 0.26 -1.97 -4.37
N ALA A 119 0.61 -1.75 -5.64
CA ALA A 119 0.97 -0.41 -6.10
C ALA A 119 -0.29 0.40 -6.41
N LYS A 120 -0.36 1.65 -5.97
CA LYS A 120 -1.34 2.64 -6.43
C LYS A 120 -0.85 3.24 -7.77
N PRO A 121 -1.69 3.48 -8.76
CA PRO A 121 -3.12 3.20 -8.76
C PRO A 121 -3.42 1.71 -8.89
N PHE A 122 -4.49 1.25 -8.24
CA PHE A 122 -4.95 -0.14 -8.32
C PHE A 122 -6.36 -0.22 -8.92
N SER A 123 -6.70 -1.35 -9.48
CA SER A 123 -8.07 -1.70 -9.86
C SER A 123 -8.70 -2.62 -8.80
N VAL A 124 -10.03 -2.64 -8.74
CA VAL A 124 -10.78 -3.57 -7.89
C VAL A 124 -10.35 -5.01 -8.14
N THR A 125 -10.25 -5.40 -9.41
CA THR A 125 -9.78 -6.71 -9.85
C THR A 125 -8.40 -7.03 -9.28
N SER A 126 -7.43 -6.09 -9.38
CA SER A 126 -6.07 -6.32 -8.89
C SER A 126 -6.01 -6.50 -7.37
N VAL A 127 -6.84 -5.80 -6.61
CA VAL A 127 -6.95 -5.96 -5.15
C VAL A 127 -7.50 -7.35 -4.82
N TYR A 128 -8.59 -7.77 -5.48
CA TYR A 128 -9.19 -9.08 -5.24
C TYR A 128 -8.24 -10.23 -5.63
N GLU A 129 -7.50 -10.11 -6.74
CA GLU A 129 -6.48 -11.08 -7.13
C GLU A 129 -5.39 -11.24 -6.07
N ARG A 130 -4.98 -10.16 -5.39
CA ARG A 130 -4.03 -10.24 -4.27
C ARG A 130 -4.61 -10.95 -3.05
N PHE A 131 -5.91 -10.79 -2.79
CA PHE A 131 -6.59 -11.61 -1.78
C PHE A 131 -6.55 -13.09 -2.13
N LEU A 132 -6.93 -13.43 -3.35
CA LEU A 132 -6.90 -14.82 -3.81
C LEU A 132 -5.49 -15.40 -3.70
N GLU A 133 -4.45 -14.64 -4.06
CA GLU A 133 -3.05 -15.11 -3.92
C GLU A 133 -2.71 -15.45 -2.47
N VAL A 134 -3.15 -14.63 -1.50
CA VAL A 134 -2.90 -14.88 -0.07
C VAL A 134 -3.70 -16.07 0.47
N VAL A 135 -4.93 -16.25 -0.01
CA VAL A 135 -5.82 -17.34 0.42
C VAL A 135 -5.43 -18.67 -0.23
N ASP A 136 -5.22 -18.66 -1.55
CA ASP A 136 -4.95 -19.87 -2.35
C ASP A 136 -3.51 -20.37 -2.22
N TYR A 137 -2.57 -19.45 -2.09
CA TYR A 137 -1.14 -19.74 -2.06
C TYR A 137 -0.47 -19.15 -0.81
N PRO A 138 -0.91 -19.56 0.40
CA PRO A 138 -0.35 -19.03 1.64
C PRO A 138 1.13 -19.34 1.71
N ARG A 139 1.93 -18.29 1.84
CA ARG A 139 3.38 -18.45 1.94
C ARG A 139 3.76 -18.94 3.31
N GLN A 140 4.58 -19.99 3.35
CA GLN A 140 5.12 -20.49 4.60
C GLN A 140 6.02 -19.46 5.26
N PHE A 141 5.86 -19.25 6.57
CA PHE A 141 6.75 -18.38 7.31
C PHE A 141 8.08 -19.05 7.59
N VAL A 142 9.13 -18.27 7.55
CA VAL A 142 10.50 -18.72 7.83
C VAL A 142 11.17 -17.81 8.86
N THR A 143 12.05 -18.38 9.65
CA THR A 143 12.94 -17.67 10.58
C THR A 143 14.38 -17.97 10.25
N THR A 144 15.18 -16.93 10.10
CA THR A 144 16.64 -16.96 10.08
C THR A 144 17.19 -16.11 11.22
N GLN A 145 18.50 -15.96 11.34
CA GLN A 145 19.08 -15.07 12.35
C GLN A 145 18.55 -13.62 12.25
N ASN A 146 18.33 -13.12 11.02
CA ASN A 146 18.03 -11.71 10.73
C ASN A 146 16.69 -11.50 10.03
N TYR A 147 15.89 -12.54 9.87
CA TYR A 147 14.61 -12.44 9.17
C TYR A 147 13.53 -13.29 9.82
N PHE A 148 12.35 -12.72 9.95
CA PHE A 148 11.11 -13.43 10.26
C PHE A 148 10.00 -12.92 9.36
N GLY A 149 9.42 -13.79 8.55
CA GLY A 149 8.33 -13.43 7.63
C GLY A 149 8.01 -14.54 6.64
N PRO A 150 7.12 -14.26 5.67
CA PRO A 150 6.81 -15.22 4.60
C PRO A 150 8.05 -15.57 3.79
N ASP A 151 8.21 -16.82 3.36
CA ASP A 151 9.32 -17.23 2.49
C ASP A 151 9.31 -16.32 1.23
N ARG A 152 10.45 -15.70 0.94
CA ARG A 152 10.59 -14.76 -0.19
C ARG A 152 10.49 -15.45 -1.55
N ARG A 153 10.65 -16.76 -1.59
CA ARG A 153 10.50 -17.57 -2.80
C ARG A 153 9.02 -17.86 -3.05
N ARG A 154 8.56 -17.55 -4.25
CA ARG A 154 7.22 -17.94 -4.69
C ARG A 154 7.31 -19.30 -5.36
N VAL A 155 6.75 -20.32 -4.72
CA VAL A 155 6.61 -21.65 -5.31
C VAL A 155 5.23 -21.73 -5.97
N ARG A 156 5.19 -21.57 -7.30
CA ARG A 156 3.99 -21.85 -8.10
C ARG A 156 4.09 -23.23 -8.68
N ASN A 157 3.10 -24.09 -8.43
CA ASN A 157 2.98 -25.45 -9.03
C ASN A 157 4.18 -26.38 -8.81
N GLY A 158 4.84 -26.33 -7.64
CA GLY A 158 5.97 -27.22 -7.33
C GLY A 158 7.28 -26.89 -8.04
N THR A 159 7.32 -25.84 -8.84
CA THR A 159 8.55 -25.32 -9.46
C THR A 159 8.98 -24.03 -8.78
N ASN A 160 10.25 -23.92 -8.38
CA ASN A 160 10.83 -22.71 -7.84
C ASN A 160 10.85 -21.62 -8.94
N ALA A 161 10.06 -20.56 -8.78
CA ALA A 161 9.94 -19.49 -9.77
C ALA A 161 11.15 -18.54 -9.86
N SER A 162 12.20 -18.75 -9.06
CA SER A 162 13.38 -17.87 -9.03
C SER A 162 14.67 -18.63 -8.86
N GLY A 163 15.29 -18.99 -9.97
CA GLY A 163 16.69 -19.39 -10.07
C GLY A 163 17.08 -20.71 -9.40
N PRO A 164 18.32 -21.17 -9.60
CA PRO A 164 18.80 -22.42 -9.03
C PRO A 164 18.81 -22.34 -7.49
N GLU A 165 18.37 -23.43 -6.85
CA GLU A 165 18.45 -23.64 -5.42
C GLU A 165 19.91 -23.45 -4.96
N ARG A 166 20.19 -22.37 -4.21
CA ARG A 166 21.53 -22.09 -3.69
C ARG A 166 21.83 -22.80 -2.37
N ARG A 167 20.90 -23.61 -1.85
CA ARG A 167 21.06 -24.35 -0.60
C ARG A 167 21.10 -25.83 -0.90
N GLU A 168 22.28 -26.40 -0.78
CA GLU A 168 22.50 -27.84 -0.73
C GLU A 168 22.09 -28.40 0.65
N LYS A 169 20.79 -28.37 0.98
CA LYS A 169 20.32 -29.04 2.21
C LYS A 169 19.31 -30.10 1.83
N SER A 170 19.56 -31.33 2.34
CA SER A 170 18.60 -32.42 2.34
C SER A 170 17.38 -32.04 3.19
N ASP A 171 16.19 -32.58 2.88
CA ASP A 171 14.96 -32.35 3.65
C ASP A 171 15.10 -32.72 5.14
N ASP A 172 16.12 -33.53 5.51
CA ASP A 172 16.40 -33.97 6.86
C ASP A 172 16.97 -32.87 7.78
N ASP A 173 17.49 -31.77 7.24
CA ASP A 173 18.08 -30.64 8.00
C ASP A 173 17.10 -29.52 8.32
N VAL A 174 15.82 -29.66 7.97
CA VAL A 174 14.81 -28.62 8.09
C VAL A 174 14.12 -28.67 9.45
N ILE A 175 14.30 -27.66 10.29
CA ILE A 175 13.58 -27.53 11.56
C ILE A 175 12.20 -26.93 11.32
N ILE A 176 11.15 -27.70 11.68
CA ILE A 176 9.76 -27.27 11.54
C ILE A 176 9.20 -26.86 12.91
N VAL A 177 8.56 -25.68 12.95
CA VAL A 177 7.89 -25.13 14.14
C VAL A 177 6.38 -25.20 13.94
N TYR A 178 5.67 -25.79 14.91
CA TYR A 178 4.21 -26.01 14.83
C TYR A 178 3.42 -25.10 15.78
N SER A 179 4.07 -24.27 16.58
CA SER A 179 3.40 -23.36 17.53
C SER A 179 3.63 -21.90 17.16
N ALA A 180 2.54 -21.15 17.00
CA ALA A 180 2.60 -19.72 16.66
C ALA A 180 3.28 -18.87 17.74
N ASP A 181 3.12 -19.23 19.02
CA ASP A 181 3.66 -18.49 20.16
C ASP A 181 5.15 -18.76 20.38
N LYS A 182 5.69 -19.82 19.80
CA LYS A 182 7.11 -20.17 19.97
C LYS A 182 7.97 -19.11 19.30
N ARG A 183 8.86 -18.49 20.07
CA ARG A 183 9.89 -17.59 19.57
C ARG A 183 11.20 -18.34 19.49
N VAL A 184 11.70 -18.49 18.31
CA VAL A 184 12.94 -19.19 18.01
C VAL A 184 13.88 -18.30 17.24
N LYS A 185 15.17 -18.45 17.53
CA LYS A 185 16.23 -17.75 16.78
C LYS A 185 17.27 -18.82 16.39
N PRO A 186 17.49 -19.03 15.10
CA PRO A 186 18.55 -19.91 14.61
C PRO A 186 19.91 -19.46 15.13
N GLU A 187 20.75 -20.40 15.53
CA GLU A 187 22.08 -20.10 16.06
C GLU A 187 23.09 -19.81 14.94
N LYS A 188 22.98 -20.55 13.84
CA LYS A 188 23.88 -20.41 12.70
C LYS A 188 23.25 -19.53 11.60
N PRO A 189 24.05 -18.73 10.88
CA PRO A 189 23.54 -17.92 9.74
C PRO A 189 22.90 -18.73 8.63
N THR A 190 23.29 -20.01 8.49
CA THR A 190 22.77 -20.92 7.48
C THR A 190 21.47 -21.59 7.88
N ASP A 191 21.09 -21.54 9.15
CA ASP A 191 19.91 -22.23 9.65
C ASP A 191 18.65 -21.49 9.21
N VAL A 192 17.67 -22.27 8.75
CA VAL A 192 16.34 -21.77 8.37
C VAL A 192 15.31 -22.67 9.05
N TRP A 193 14.46 -22.04 9.85
CA TRP A 193 13.37 -22.73 10.51
C TRP A 193 12.07 -22.38 9.81
N TYR A 194 11.25 -23.39 9.52
CA TYR A 194 9.99 -23.26 8.80
C TYR A 194 8.82 -23.38 9.77
N TRP A 195 7.82 -22.51 9.58
CA TRP A 195 6.61 -22.52 10.39
C TRP A 195 5.51 -23.24 9.63
N ARG A 196 5.03 -24.34 10.16
CA ARG A 196 3.91 -25.08 9.59
C ARG A 196 2.68 -24.88 10.48
N LEU A 197 1.92 -23.84 10.19
CA LEU A 197 0.68 -23.47 10.86
C LEU A 197 -0.48 -23.59 9.90
N GLN A 198 -1.69 -23.77 10.48
CA GLN A 198 -2.92 -23.70 9.70
C GLN A 198 -3.16 -22.27 9.21
N ASN A 199 -3.66 -22.12 7.99
CA ASN A 199 -4.04 -20.83 7.44
C ASN A 199 -5.49 -20.52 7.87
N SER A 200 -5.65 -19.78 8.97
CA SER A 200 -6.95 -19.42 9.52
C SER A 200 -7.81 -18.61 8.52
N LEU A 201 -7.20 -17.74 7.73
CA LEU A 201 -7.91 -16.98 6.70
C LEU A 201 -8.54 -17.91 5.65
N ARG A 202 -7.75 -18.88 5.14
CA ARG A 202 -8.26 -19.86 4.18
C ARG A 202 -9.33 -20.76 4.78
N GLU A 203 -9.14 -21.24 6.01
CA GLU A 203 -10.12 -22.09 6.69
C GLU A 203 -11.47 -21.38 6.86
N LYS A 204 -11.45 -20.10 7.21
CA LYS A 204 -12.66 -19.29 7.32
C LYS A 204 -13.29 -19.02 5.97
N ALA A 205 -12.51 -18.59 4.97
CA ALA A 205 -13.00 -18.24 3.64
C ALA A 205 -13.51 -19.45 2.83
N ALA A 206 -12.92 -20.62 3.03
CA ALA A 206 -13.32 -21.87 2.37
C ALA A 206 -14.28 -22.72 3.20
N ALA A 207 -14.80 -22.21 4.31
CA ALA A 207 -15.71 -22.94 5.18
C ALA A 207 -16.98 -23.33 4.40
N GLY A 208 -17.24 -24.64 4.28
CA GLY A 208 -18.37 -25.18 3.50
C GLY A 208 -18.07 -25.54 2.04
N LEU A 209 -16.88 -25.24 1.51
CA LEU A 209 -16.51 -25.51 0.11
C LEU A 209 -15.81 -26.86 -0.12
N GLY A 210 -15.83 -27.78 0.82
CA GLY A 210 -15.37 -29.18 0.59
C GLY A 210 -13.86 -29.40 0.64
N GLY A 211 -13.07 -28.48 1.20
CA GLY A 211 -11.68 -28.72 1.59
C GLY A 211 -10.58 -28.07 0.76
N ALA A 212 -9.33 -28.43 1.06
CA ALA A 212 -8.09 -27.72 0.68
C ALA A 212 -7.74 -27.63 -0.82
N LYS A 213 -8.54 -28.19 -1.72
CA LYS A 213 -8.26 -28.22 -3.17
C LYS A 213 -9.05 -27.20 -3.98
N VAL A 214 -9.97 -26.47 -3.35
CA VAL A 214 -10.78 -25.47 -4.04
C VAL A 214 -9.94 -24.21 -4.21
N LYS A 215 -9.89 -23.67 -5.44
CA LYS A 215 -9.33 -22.34 -5.75
C LYS A 215 -10.46 -21.35 -5.87
N GLY A 216 -10.22 -20.14 -5.37
CA GLY A 216 -11.16 -19.05 -5.50
C GLY A 216 -11.29 -18.56 -6.95
N GLU A 217 -12.47 -18.11 -7.30
CA GLU A 217 -12.75 -17.40 -8.56
C GLU A 217 -12.95 -15.93 -8.33
N LEU A 218 -12.72 -15.15 -9.38
CA LEU A 218 -13.08 -13.74 -9.42
C LEU A 218 -14.61 -13.61 -9.52
N PRO A 219 -15.30 -13.12 -8.48
CA PRO A 219 -16.74 -12.92 -8.51
C PRO A 219 -17.05 -11.63 -9.29
N MET A 220 -17.35 -11.76 -10.58
CA MET A 220 -17.50 -10.62 -11.47
C MET A 220 -18.64 -9.67 -11.05
N ASP A 221 -19.68 -10.19 -10.43
CA ASP A 221 -20.78 -9.42 -9.84
C ASP A 221 -20.32 -8.53 -8.67
N LEU A 222 -19.50 -9.08 -7.77
CA LEU A 222 -18.94 -8.30 -6.65
C LEU A 222 -17.90 -7.29 -7.12
N ILE A 223 -17.12 -7.65 -8.14
CA ILE A 223 -16.13 -6.74 -8.74
C ILE A 223 -16.86 -5.56 -9.40
N GLU A 224 -17.90 -5.81 -10.21
CA GLU A 224 -18.69 -4.75 -10.83
C GLU A 224 -19.37 -3.84 -9.79
N GLN A 225 -19.88 -4.41 -8.70
CA GLN A 225 -20.41 -3.62 -7.60
C GLN A 225 -19.35 -2.74 -6.95
N ALA A 226 -18.18 -3.30 -6.66
CA ALA A 226 -17.07 -2.57 -6.03
C ALA A 226 -16.48 -1.49 -6.97
N GLU A 227 -16.48 -1.71 -8.28
CA GLU A 227 -16.08 -0.70 -9.27
C GLU A 227 -17.04 0.50 -9.25
N LYS A 228 -18.37 0.25 -9.18
CA LYS A 228 -19.38 1.32 -9.06
C LYS A 228 -19.21 2.13 -7.75
N GLU A 229 -18.88 1.48 -6.63
CA GLU A 229 -18.62 2.20 -5.39
C GLU A 229 -17.34 3.04 -5.48
N LEU A 230 -16.29 2.53 -6.12
CA LEU A 230 -15.06 3.29 -6.35
C LEU A 230 -15.28 4.49 -7.30
N GLU A 231 -16.11 4.33 -8.34
CA GLU A 231 -16.52 5.43 -9.21
C GLU A 231 -17.29 6.53 -8.44
N ARG A 232 -18.17 6.15 -7.50
CA ARG A 232 -18.85 7.12 -6.63
C ARG A 232 -17.86 7.85 -5.73
N ALA A 233 -16.91 7.16 -5.15
CA ALA A 233 -15.88 7.76 -4.33
C ALA A 233 -14.99 8.75 -5.11
N SER A 234 -14.95 8.67 -6.45
CA SER A 234 -14.22 9.63 -7.27
C SER A 234 -14.77 11.07 -7.19
N LEU A 235 -16.04 11.24 -6.82
CA LEU A 235 -16.65 12.56 -6.58
C LEU A 235 -16.05 13.21 -5.33
N ASP A 236 -15.89 12.45 -4.27
CA ASP A 236 -15.28 12.92 -3.01
C ASP A 236 -13.78 13.18 -3.20
N PHE A 237 -13.12 12.39 -4.07
CA PHE A 237 -11.73 12.61 -4.44
C PHE A 237 -11.50 14.00 -5.07
N THR A 238 -12.41 14.51 -5.89
CA THR A 238 -12.22 15.84 -6.49
C THR A 238 -12.21 16.95 -5.44
N VAL A 239 -13.04 16.85 -4.40
CA VAL A 239 -13.06 17.79 -3.27
C VAL A 239 -11.76 17.71 -2.49
N TRP A 240 -11.33 16.49 -2.15
CA TRP A 240 -10.06 16.26 -1.48
C TRP A 240 -8.87 16.79 -2.28
N ALA A 241 -8.79 16.50 -3.58
CA ALA A 241 -7.70 16.94 -4.42
C ALA A 241 -7.61 18.48 -4.47
N LEU A 242 -8.75 19.19 -4.55
CA LEU A 242 -8.77 20.65 -4.51
C LEU A 242 -8.25 21.21 -3.17
N ASP A 243 -8.59 20.58 -2.03
CA ASP A 243 -8.06 20.96 -0.72
C ASP A 243 -6.54 20.76 -0.66
N TYR A 244 -6.03 19.63 -1.17
CA TYR A 244 -4.59 19.40 -1.26
C TYR A 244 -3.86 20.37 -2.18
N LEU A 245 -4.46 20.73 -3.32
CA LEU A 245 -3.91 21.73 -4.23
C LEU A 245 -3.92 23.14 -3.61
N ALA A 246 -4.89 23.45 -2.74
CA ALA A 246 -4.88 24.69 -1.96
C ALA A 246 -3.72 24.72 -0.97
N LYS A 247 -3.55 23.66 -0.17
CA LYS A 247 -2.43 23.51 0.78
C LYS A 247 -1.06 23.62 0.08
N LEU A 248 -0.90 22.96 -1.06
CA LEU A 248 0.32 23.08 -1.88
C LEU A 248 0.59 24.51 -2.33
N SER A 249 -0.46 25.25 -2.73
CA SER A 249 -0.32 26.66 -3.12
C SER A 249 0.09 27.54 -1.93
N ASP A 250 -0.46 27.27 -0.75
CA ASP A 250 -0.12 27.98 0.48
C ASP A 250 1.35 27.73 0.85
N LEU A 251 1.81 26.48 0.81
CA LEU A 251 3.22 26.12 1.05
C LEU A 251 4.17 26.81 0.05
N CYS A 252 3.80 26.88 -1.23
CA CYS A 252 4.59 27.62 -2.21
C CYS A 252 4.65 29.12 -1.86
N THR A 253 3.57 29.70 -1.37
CA THR A 253 3.54 31.11 -0.94
C THR A 253 4.41 31.34 0.30
N GLU A 254 4.33 30.45 1.28
CA GLU A 254 5.18 30.48 2.48
C GLU A 254 6.66 30.30 2.12
N ALA A 255 6.99 29.39 1.18
CA ALA A 255 8.35 29.18 0.69
C ALA A 255 8.96 30.44 0.04
N LEU A 256 8.15 31.29 -0.60
CA LEU A 256 8.60 32.59 -1.11
C LEU A 256 8.77 33.64 -0.01
N MET A 257 7.87 33.63 0.99
CA MET A 257 7.91 34.60 2.10
C MET A 257 9.00 34.27 3.13
N GLU A 258 9.33 33.00 3.32
CA GLU A 258 10.28 32.50 4.32
C GLU A 258 11.47 31.74 3.67
N PRO A 259 12.40 32.42 2.97
CA PRO A 259 13.51 31.74 2.27
C PRO A 259 14.37 30.86 3.16
N GLY A 260 14.50 31.20 4.46
CA GLY A 260 15.29 30.44 5.42
C GLY A 260 14.64 29.12 5.87
N ARG A 261 13.37 28.85 5.48
CA ARG A 261 12.62 27.64 5.81
C ARG A 261 12.20 26.85 4.58
N ARG A 262 12.69 27.22 3.41
CA ARG A 262 12.29 26.60 2.14
C ARG A 262 12.47 25.08 2.12
N SER A 263 13.57 24.58 2.65
CA SER A 263 13.83 23.14 2.71
C SER A 263 12.70 22.38 3.42
N ARG A 264 12.16 22.94 4.50
CA ARG A 264 11.00 22.39 5.18
C ARG A 264 9.76 22.42 4.32
N HIS A 265 9.44 23.58 3.72
CA HIS A 265 8.26 23.71 2.86
C HIS A 265 8.34 22.80 1.64
N PHE A 266 9.53 22.60 1.06
CA PHE A 266 9.73 21.64 -0.04
C PHE A 266 9.55 20.19 0.43
N GLY A 267 9.94 19.85 1.65
CA GLY A 267 9.62 18.54 2.25
C GLY A 267 8.12 18.32 2.38
N ASP A 268 7.39 19.32 2.91
CA ASP A 268 5.93 19.26 3.05
C ASP A 268 5.23 19.18 1.66
N ILE A 269 5.73 19.91 0.65
CA ILE A 269 5.26 19.82 -0.75
C ILE A 269 5.52 18.43 -1.33
N HIS A 270 6.70 17.86 -1.08
CA HIS A 270 7.09 16.54 -1.55
C HIS A 270 6.15 15.45 -1.02
N ASP A 271 5.81 15.50 0.28
CA ASP A 271 4.90 14.55 0.92
C ASP A 271 3.48 14.66 0.34
N LEU A 272 2.95 15.87 0.16
CA LEU A 272 1.63 16.07 -0.48
C LEU A 272 1.62 15.65 -1.95
N ALA A 273 2.73 15.84 -2.68
CA ALA A 273 2.87 15.39 -4.06
C ALA A 273 2.85 13.86 -4.17
N LEU A 274 3.44 13.16 -3.18
CA LEU A 274 3.40 11.71 -3.09
C LEU A 274 1.96 11.19 -2.96
N GLU A 275 1.14 11.85 -2.13
CA GLU A 275 -0.27 11.52 -1.96
C GLU A 275 -1.05 11.68 -3.28
N LEU A 276 -0.92 12.83 -3.95
CA LEU A 276 -1.59 13.08 -5.24
C LEU A 276 -1.14 12.08 -6.32
N ARG A 277 0.16 11.77 -6.38
CA ARG A 277 0.73 10.72 -7.23
C ARG A 277 0.06 9.38 -7.00
N GLY A 278 -0.16 9.01 -5.74
CA GLY A 278 -0.73 7.72 -5.37
C GLY A 278 -2.22 7.60 -5.65
N GLN A 279 -2.97 8.66 -5.45
CA GLN A 279 -4.44 8.59 -5.42
C GLN A 279 -5.10 8.91 -6.77
N GLY A 280 -4.54 9.84 -7.57
CA GLY A 280 -5.20 10.33 -8.79
C GLY A 280 -5.66 9.22 -9.74
N GLY A 281 -4.78 8.28 -10.08
CA GLY A 281 -5.12 7.19 -10.99
C GLY A 281 -6.14 6.21 -10.41
N THR A 282 -6.15 6.00 -9.09
CA THR A 282 -7.13 5.13 -8.40
C THR A 282 -8.55 5.67 -8.55
N PHE A 283 -8.71 6.99 -8.50
CA PHE A 283 -10.01 7.67 -8.63
C PHE A 283 -10.33 8.16 -10.04
N GLY A 284 -9.67 7.61 -11.07
CA GLY A 284 -9.98 7.91 -12.47
C GLY A 284 -9.33 9.17 -13.04
N TYR A 285 -8.37 9.78 -12.32
CA TYR A 285 -7.62 10.97 -12.74
C TYR A 285 -6.10 10.68 -12.88
N PRO A 286 -5.65 9.80 -13.80
CA PRO A 286 -4.24 9.44 -13.94
C PRO A 286 -3.33 10.63 -14.31
N LEU A 287 -3.86 11.72 -14.87
CA LEU A 287 -3.11 12.96 -15.07
C LEU A 287 -2.68 13.61 -13.74
N ILE A 288 -3.52 13.52 -12.69
CA ILE A 288 -3.13 13.97 -11.34
C ILE A 288 -1.96 13.14 -10.83
N SER A 289 -1.99 11.82 -11.01
CA SER A 289 -0.84 10.96 -10.65
C SER A 289 0.42 11.32 -11.45
N THR A 290 0.27 11.64 -12.74
CA THR A 290 1.39 12.05 -13.59
C THR A 290 2.02 13.36 -13.12
N PHE A 291 1.21 14.39 -12.93
CA PHE A 291 1.69 15.69 -12.46
C PHE A 291 2.18 15.64 -11.00
N GLY A 292 1.52 14.87 -10.15
CA GLY A 292 1.97 14.60 -8.78
C GLY A 292 3.34 13.93 -8.76
N LYS A 293 3.57 12.95 -9.66
CA LYS A 293 4.90 12.34 -9.82
C LYS A 293 5.95 13.37 -10.27
N MET A 294 5.63 14.20 -11.26
CA MET A 294 6.57 15.23 -11.74
C MET A 294 6.90 16.22 -10.62
N LEU A 295 5.91 16.66 -9.83
CA LEU A 295 6.13 17.54 -8.67
C LEU A 295 6.99 16.85 -7.61
N TYR A 296 6.70 15.58 -7.29
CA TYR A 296 7.48 14.76 -6.37
C TYR A 296 8.95 14.68 -6.81
N ASP A 297 9.20 14.41 -8.10
CA ASP A 297 10.55 14.26 -8.64
C ASP A 297 11.37 15.58 -8.56
N VAL A 298 10.73 16.76 -8.66
CA VAL A 298 11.42 18.07 -8.60
C VAL A 298 11.52 18.66 -7.19
N THR A 299 10.88 18.06 -6.19
CA THR A 299 10.91 18.49 -4.78
C THR A 299 11.64 17.52 -3.86
N GLY A 300 12.28 16.47 -4.41
CA GLY A 300 13.00 15.44 -3.66
C GLY A 300 14.31 15.94 -3.02
N GLU A 301 14.97 15.05 -2.29
CA GLU A 301 16.24 15.35 -1.60
C GLU A 301 17.29 15.91 -2.56
N GLY A 302 17.89 17.05 -2.20
CA GLY A 302 18.88 17.72 -3.04
C GLY A 302 18.29 18.56 -4.19
N CYS A 303 16.98 18.82 -4.19
CA CYS A 303 16.34 19.71 -5.17
C CYS A 303 16.82 21.15 -5.02
N ARG A 304 16.55 21.96 -6.06
CA ARG A 304 16.73 23.40 -5.98
C ARG A 304 15.73 23.99 -5.00
N GLU A 305 16.17 24.98 -4.21
CA GLU A 305 15.31 25.65 -3.21
C GLU A 305 15.30 27.19 -3.45
N ASP A 306 15.37 27.60 -4.73
CA ASP A 306 15.32 29.01 -5.14
C ASP A 306 13.88 29.42 -5.54
N ASP A 307 13.68 30.71 -5.85
CA ASP A 307 12.38 31.23 -6.28
C ASP A 307 11.89 30.55 -7.55
N LYS A 308 12.79 30.19 -8.48
CA LYS A 308 12.45 29.49 -9.71
C LYS A 308 11.90 28.09 -9.42
N ALA A 309 12.48 27.36 -8.45
CA ALA A 309 11.97 26.07 -8.04
C ALA A 309 10.55 26.16 -7.46
N VAL A 310 10.24 27.23 -6.70
CA VAL A 310 8.87 27.47 -6.22
C VAL A 310 7.92 27.75 -7.38
N GLU A 311 8.32 28.54 -8.37
CA GLU A 311 7.50 28.82 -9.55
C GLU A 311 7.27 27.54 -10.40
N ILE A 312 8.27 26.67 -10.51
CA ILE A 312 8.12 25.36 -11.16
C ILE A 312 7.10 24.50 -10.39
N ALA A 313 7.16 24.44 -9.06
CA ALA A 313 6.17 23.74 -8.25
C ALA A 313 4.75 24.28 -8.50
N LYS A 314 4.57 25.61 -8.56
CA LYS A 314 3.28 26.23 -8.90
C LYS A 314 2.77 25.81 -10.27
N CYS A 315 3.62 25.73 -11.29
CA CYS A 315 3.22 25.26 -12.62
C CYS A 315 2.59 23.85 -12.58
N HIS A 316 3.15 22.95 -11.77
CA HIS A 316 2.58 21.61 -11.59
C HIS A 316 1.22 21.66 -10.88
N ILE A 317 1.10 22.48 -9.81
CA ILE A 317 -0.14 22.65 -9.04
C ILE A 317 -1.25 23.21 -9.93
N ASP A 318 -0.95 24.21 -10.74
CA ASP A 318 -1.93 24.83 -11.66
C ASP A 318 -2.38 23.85 -12.76
N SER A 319 -1.47 23.01 -13.26
CA SER A 319 -1.81 21.95 -14.21
C SER A 319 -2.75 20.91 -13.58
N MET A 320 -2.50 20.48 -12.35
CA MET A 320 -3.40 19.58 -11.62
C MET A 320 -4.75 20.24 -11.33
N ARG A 321 -4.75 21.53 -10.96
CA ARG A 321 -6.00 22.29 -10.75
C ARG A 321 -6.84 22.37 -12.02
N ALA A 322 -6.21 22.55 -13.19
CA ALA A 322 -6.91 22.54 -14.47
C ALA A 322 -7.56 21.17 -14.75
N VAL A 323 -6.87 20.06 -14.49
CA VAL A 323 -7.42 18.69 -14.65
C VAL A 323 -8.69 18.52 -13.83
N ILE A 324 -8.67 18.90 -12.55
CA ILE A 324 -9.84 18.76 -11.65
C ILE A 324 -10.97 19.67 -12.07
N ARG A 325 -10.68 20.96 -12.37
CA ARG A 325 -11.67 21.98 -12.74
C ARG A 325 -12.42 21.60 -14.01
N GLU A 326 -11.68 21.15 -15.02
CA GLU A 326 -12.24 20.77 -16.32
C GLU A 326 -12.73 19.31 -16.34
N LYS A 327 -12.66 18.61 -15.19
CA LYS A 327 -13.09 17.21 -15.02
C LYS A 327 -12.48 16.25 -16.06
N ILE A 328 -11.17 16.40 -16.32
CA ILE A 328 -10.46 15.60 -17.33
C ILE A 328 -10.17 14.24 -16.73
N ALA A 329 -11.12 13.31 -16.85
CA ALA A 329 -10.97 11.93 -16.42
C ALA A 329 -10.13 11.10 -17.42
N GLY A 330 -9.60 9.96 -16.96
CA GLY A 330 -8.73 9.11 -17.77
C GLY A 330 -7.41 9.82 -18.11
N ASP A 331 -6.77 9.39 -19.20
CA ASP A 331 -5.51 9.98 -19.68
C ASP A 331 -5.69 11.38 -20.35
N GLY A 332 -6.93 11.84 -20.43
CA GLY A 332 -7.31 13.12 -21.05
C GLY A 332 -7.09 13.17 -22.56
N GLY A 333 -6.65 12.09 -23.20
CA GLY A 333 -6.44 12.03 -24.67
C GLY A 333 -5.56 13.16 -25.20
N GLU A 334 -6.06 13.89 -26.18
CA GLU A 334 -5.34 15.04 -26.79
C GLU A 334 -5.17 16.20 -25.79
N ILE A 335 -6.20 16.47 -24.97
CA ILE A 335 -6.14 17.53 -23.95
C ILE A 335 -5.08 17.20 -22.90
N GLY A 336 -4.99 15.94 -22.46
CA GLY A 336 -3.97 15.48 -21.54
C GLY A 336 -2.55 15.70 -22.08
N ARG A 337 -2.31 15.33 -23.35
CA ARG A 337 -1.03 15.57 -24.03
C ARG A 337 -0.68 17.07 -24.13
N GLN A 338 -1.68 17.91 -24.41
CA GLN A 338 -1.49 19.37 -24.48
C GLN A 338 -1.17 19.96 -23.10
N LEU A 339 -1.81 19.47 -22.01
CA LEU A 339 -1.51 19.91 -20.65
C LEU A 339 -0.07 19.54 -20.24
N ILE A 340 0.36 18.31 -20.52
CA ILE A 340 1.75 17.89 -20.22
C ILE A 340 2.75 18.75 -21.00
N LYS A 341 2.50 18.98 -22.29
CA LYS A 341 3.35 19.84 -23.12
C LYS A 341 3.35 21.28 -22.62
N GLY A 342 2.18 21.81 -22.26
CA GLY A 342 2.04 23.17 -21.71
C GLY A 342 2.80 23.35 -20.40
N LEU A 343 2.74 22.35 -19.51
CA LEU A 343 3.54 22.36 -18.28
C LEU A 343 5.04 22.41 -18.59
N GLN A 344 5.52 21.55 -19.49
CA GLN A 344 6.95 21.55 -19.87
C GLN A 344 7.40 22.91 -20.43
N MET A 345 6.60 23.51 -21.34
CA MET A 345 6.89 24.85 -21.86
C MET A 345 6.89 25.93 -20.76
N SER A 346 6.03 25.82 -19.75
CA SER A 346 6.01 26.75 -18.63
C SER A 346 7.26 26.63 -17.76
N ILE A 347 7.71 25.39 -17.50
CA ILE A 347 8.95 25.10 -16.77
C ILE A 347 10.16 25.66 -17.53
N ASP A 348 10.27 25.36 -18.82
CA ASP A 348 11.37 25.82 -19.68
C ASP A 348 11.45 27.36 -19.70
N LYS A 349 10.28 28.04 -19.68
CA LYS A 349 10.20 29.51 -19.60
C LYS A 349 10.72 30.03 -18.27
N VAL A 350 10.35 29.42 -17.15
CA VAL A 350 10.85 29.81 -15.82
C VAL A 350 12.36 29.63 -15.73
N ASP A 351 12.91 28.55 -16.29
CA ASP A 351 14.36 28.29 -16.27
C ASP A 351 15.15 29.26 -17.17
N THR A 352 14.54 29.73 -18.27
CA THR A 352 15.22 30.63 -19.22
C THR A 352 15.16 32.11 -18.86
N VAL A 353 14.22 32.55 -18.01
CA VAL A 353 14.17 33.92 -17.51
C VAL A 353 15.25 34.15 -16.49
N SER A 354 16.27 34.95 -16.87
CA SER A 354 17.46 35.29 -16.06
C SER A 354 17.12 36.32 -15.00
#